data_340605d0b127df1441528c22ab809f3b
#
_entry.id   340605d0b127df1441528c22ab809f3b
#
_cell.length_a   1.000
_cell.length_b   1.000
_cell.length_c   1.000
_cell.angle_alpha   90.00
_cell.angle_beta   90.00
_cell.angle_gamma   90.00
#
_symmetry.space_group_name_H-M   'P 1'
#
loop_
_entity.id
_entity.type
_entity.pdbx_description
1 polymer ?
#
loop_
_entity_poly.entity_id
_entity_poly.type
_entity_poly.pdbx_seq_one_letter_code
_entity_poly.pdbx_strand_id
1 'polypeptide(L)'
;MVLLFQDKRTLFQKRINMNLKYKPFFTTIALASALFANAQFKLSDSEATERTQKLYQNLAKAQKKGYFVGHQDDLAYGVYWKYQDGRSDVKDVVKDYPAVYGWELGDLELGKDQNLDGVPFEKMKQYIKEGYKRGAIITLSWHTNNPITGGNAWDVSNKSVKSILPGGENHQKFLEYLDKVAGFLADLKDENGTLIPIIWRPWHEHTGTWFWWGVNSASDEEYKELFKFSTDYLRKTKGLHHLILGYNTSVEYSTAEEFLKRYPGDEYVDMVSFDAYQRGSVDGGEKFSQQLDTLISAMNDAAKQHNKISAIGEIGYNQIPDKEWFTKVLKPVFDKHTFSYVLFWRNAGFKSENNEVEYYLPFKGHASEKDFKKFYKDKKTLFEKEAQKLKLYND
;
A
#
# COMPACT_ATOMS: atom_id res chain seq x y z
N MET A 1 40.73 -68.61 -17.06
CA MET A 1 40.27 -69.98 -16.96
C MET A 1 38.74 -69.86 -16.97
N VAL A 2 38.09 -69.84 -18.19
CA VAL A 2 37.52 -71.02 -18.86
C VAL A 2 36.46 -71.66 -17.95
N LEU A 3 35.23 -71.80 -18.26
CA LEU A 3 34.32 -72.07 -19.44
C LEU A 3 32.90 -71.96 -18.94
N LEU A 4 31.95 -71.39 -19.70
CA LEU A 4 31.04 -71.95 -20.74
C LEU A 4 30.06 -73.06 -20.24
N PHE A 5 28.82 -72.93 -20.47
CA PHE A 5 27.87 -73.51 -21.43
C PHE A 5 26.46 -73.46 -20.88
N GLN A 6 25.56 -72.84 -21.64
CA GLN A 6 24.46 -73.36 -22.51
C GLN A 6 23.48 -74.32 -21.79
N ASP A 7 22.22 -74.18 -21.96
CA ASP A 7 21.16 -74.02 -22.95
C ASP A 7 20.05 -75.04 -22.60
N LYS A 8 18.84 -74.70 -22.94
CA LYS A 8 17.69 -75.42 -23.54
C LYS A 8 16.35 -75.23 -22.83
N ARG A 9 15.55 -74.43 -23.52
CA ARG A 9 14.18 -74.70 -24.03
C ARG A 9 13.41 -75.89 -23.45
N THR A 10 12.11 -75.67 -23.06
CA THR A 10 10.93 -76.10 -23.82
C THR A 10 9.62 -75.80 -23.04
N LEU A 11 8.73 -75.12 -23.69
CA LEU A 11 7.29 -75.29 -23.86
C LEU A 11 6.46 -75.96 -22.74
N PHE A 12 5.48 -75.22 -22.20
CA PHE A 12 4.09 -75.70 -22.23
C PHE A 12 3.09 -74.55 -22.16
N GLN A 13 2.31 -74.39 -23.23
CA GLN A 13 1.09 -73.55 -23.29
C GLN A 13 0.02 -74.16 -22.38
N LYS A 14 -0.61 -73.36 -21.54
CA LYS A 14 -2.00 -73.58 -21.14
C LYS A 14 -2.76 -72.26 -21.16
N ARG A 15 -3.65 -72.17 -22.12
CA ARG A 15 -4.72 -71.16 -22.18
C ARG A 15 -5.64 -71.34 -21.00
N ILE A 16 -5.85 -70.24 -20.22
CA ILE A 16 -7.05 -70.06 -19.41
C ILE A 16 -7.65 -68.77 -19.81
N ASN A 17 -8.82 -68.86 -20.49
CA ASN A 17 -9.68 -67.74 -20.75
C ASN A 17 -10.29 -67.28 -19.41
N MET A 18 -10.06 -66.05 -19.04
CA MET A 18 -10.90 -65.35 -18.08
C MET A 18 -11.25 -63.96 -18.67
N ASN A 19 -12.50 -63.84 -19.07
CA ASN A 19 -13.15 -62.57 -19.39
C ASN A 19 -13.21 -61.70 -18.15
N LEU A 20 -12.34 -60.68 -18.04
CA LEU A 20 -12.54 -59.57 -17.13
C LEU A 20 -12.93 -58.34 -17.96
N LYS A 21 -14.21 -57.98 -17.83
CA LYS A 21 -14.77 -56.71 -18.30
C LYS A 21 -14.07 -55.57 -17.56
N TYR A 22 -13.11 -54.91 -18.19
CA TYR A 22 -12.62 -53.62 -17.74
C TYR A 22 -13.66 -52.55 -18.07
N LYS A 23 -14.37 -52.04 -17.07
CA LYS A 23 -15.06 -50.74 -17.16
C LYS A 23 -13.97 -49.66 -17.06
N PRO A 24 -13.96 -48.64 -17.92
CA PRO A 24 -12.97 -47.59 -17.82
C PRO A 24 -13.28 -46.70 -16.62
N PHE A 25 -12.34 -46.62 -15.70
CA PHE A 25 -12.29 -45.63 -14.62
C PHE A 25 -11.77 -44.31 -15.20
N PHE A 26 -12.62 -43.64 -15.98
CA PHE A 26 -12.37 -42.28 -16.47
C PHE A 26 -13.45 -41.33 -15.96
N THR A 27 -13.49 -41.06 -14.65
CA THR A 27 -14.41 -40.02 -14.18
C THR A 27 -14.01 -39.43 -12.81
N THR A 28 -12.69 -39.23 -12.52
CA THR A 28 -12.35 -38.59 -11.25
C THR A 28 -11.15 -37.62 -11.34
N ILE A 29 -10.69 -37.20 -12.52
CA ILE A 29 -9.62 -36.22 -12.68
C ILE A 29 -10.15 -34.85 -13.15
N ALA A 30 -11.40 -34.75 -13.59
CA ALA A 30 -11.96 -33.49 -14.07
C ALA A 30 -12.56 -32.58 -12.98
N LEU A 31 -12.68 -33.05 -11.74
CA LEU A 31 -13.22 -32.21 -10.64
C LEU A 31 -12.18 -31.48 -9.80
N ALA A 32 -10.90 -31.86 -9.90
CA ALA A 32 -9.83 -31.17 -9.14
C ALA A 32 -9.31 -29.90 -9.82
N SER A 33 -9.53 -29.75 -11.14
CA SER A 33 -9.10 -28.55 -11.88
C SER A 33 -10.14 -27.40 -11.88
N ALA A 34 -11.35 -27.63 -11.38
CA ALA A 34 -12.40 -26.59 -11.31
C ALA A 34 -12.39 -25.82 -9.96
N LEU A 35 -11.60 -26.24 -8.98
CA LEU A 35 -11.50 -25.57 -7.68
C LEU A 35 -10.39 -24.50 -7.59
N PHE A 36 -9.62 -24.30 -8.66
CA PHE A 36 -8.72 -23.14 -8.81
C PHE A 36 -9.39 -21.94 -9.50
N ALA A 37 -10.72 -21.98 -9.65
CA ALA A 37 -11.48 -20.88 -10.20
C ALA A 37 -11.61 -19.76 -9.17
N ASN A 38 -10.82 -18.69 -9.34
CA ASN A 38 -11.02 -17.37 -8.76
C ASN A 38 -11.12 -17.32 -7.22
N ALA A 39 -9.99 -17.43 -6.54
CA ALA A 39 -9.89 -16.81 -5.21
C ALA A 39 -10.12 -15.31 -5.42
N GLN A 40 -11.37 -14.88 -5.25
CA GLN A 40 -11.74 -13.47 -5.34
C GLN A 40 -11.05 -12.76 -4.20
N PHE A 41 -10.31 -11.69 -4.51
CA PHE A 41 -9.77 -10.80 -3.49
C PHE A 41 -10.92 -10.32 -2.59
N LYS A 42 -10.82 -10.58 -1.28
CA LYS A 42 -11.82 -10.20 -0.28
C LYS A 42 -11.17 -9.36 0.79
N LEU A 43 -11.92 -8.38 1.27
CA LEU A 43 -11.52 -7.60 2.45
C LEU A 43 -11.51 -8.48 3.69
N SER A 44 -10.63 -8.17 4.62
CA SER A 44 -10.56 -8.75 5.97
C SER A 44 -11.80 -8.42 6.81
N ASP A 45 -12.44 -7.28 6.52
CA ASP A 45 -13.68 -6.86 7.14
C ASP A 45 -14.90 -7.45 6.42
N SER A 46 -15.62 -8.37 7.08
CA SER A 46 -16.84 -8.97 6.52
C SER A 46 -18.02 -8.00 6.48
N GLU A 47 -17.98 -6.90 7.25
CA GLU A 47 -19.01 -5.86 7.33
C GLU A 47 -18.65 -4.64 6.46
N ALA A 48 -17.55 -4.72 5.68
CA ALA A 48 -17.11 -3.63 4.82
C ALA A 48 -18.24 -3.10 3.93
N THR A 49 -18.34 -1.77 3.83
CA THR A 49 -19.36 -1.13 2.99
C THR A 49 -19.25 -1.60 1.54
N GLU A 50 -20.35 -1.62 0.82
CA GLU A 50 -20.38 -2.07 -0.58
C GLU A 50 -19.36 -1.30 -1.43
N ARG A 51 -19.27 0.02 -1.27
CA ARG A 51 -18.31 0.86 -2.00
C ARG A 51 -16.86 0.49 -1.67
N THR A 52 -16.56 0.14 -0.43
CA THR A 52 -15.22 -0.31 -0.02
C THR A 52 -14.86 -1.64 -0.65
N GLN A 53 -15.82 -2.57 -0.69
CA GLN A 53 -15.65 -3.86 -1.37
C GLN A 53 -15.44 -3.67 -2.89
N LYS A 54 -16.20 -2.77 -3.53
CA LYS A 54 -16.06 -2.45 -4.96
C LYS A 54 -14.70 -1.84 -5.26
N LEU A 55 -14.28 -0.83 -4.48
CA LEU A 55 -12.96 -0.24 -4.64
C LEU A 55 -11.86 -1.32 -4.59
N TYR A 56 -11.87 -2.16 -3.55
CA TYR A 56 -10.85 -3.20 -3.37
C TYR A 56 -10.81 -4.20 -4.54
N GLN A 57 -11.98 -4.69 -4.97
CA GLN A 57 -12.08 -5.60 -6.10
C GLN A 57 -11.65 -4.96 -7.42
N ASN A 58 -11.97 -3.68 -7.62
CA ASN A 58 -11.61 -2.96 -8.83
C ASN A 58 -10.12 -2.59 -8.85
N LEU A 59 -9.50 -2.30 -7.69
CA LEU A 59 -8.04 -2.19 -7.57
C LEU A 59 -7.35 -3.51 -7.95
N ALA A 60 -7.83 -4.64 -7.46
CA ALA A 60 -7.31 -5.97 -7.80
C ALA A 60 -7.43 -6.31 -9.29
N LYS A 61 -8.45 -5.80 -9.97
CA LYS A 61 -8.61 -5.93 -11.43
C LYS A 61 -7.69 -4.97 -12.18
N ALA A 62 -7.64 -3.71 -11.73
CA ALA A 62 -6.91 -2.64 -12.42
C ALA A 62 -5.40 -2.85 -12.40
N GLN A 63 -4.82 -3.37 -11.31
CA GLN A 63 -3.38 -3.66 -11.20
C GLN A 63 -2.85 -4.60 -12.30
N LYS A 64 -3.73 -5.39 -12.94
CA LYS A 64 -3.37 -6.23 -14.10
C LYS A 64 -3.16 -5.42 -15.39
N LYS A 65 -3.64 -4.19 -15.43
CA LYS A 65 -3.54 -3.28 -16.59
C LYS A 65 -2.44 -2.24 -16.40
N GLY A 66 -2.17 -1.85 -15.16
CA GLY A 66 -1.21 -0.82 -14.80
C GLY A 66 -1.35 -0.46 -13.33
N TYR A 67 -0.73 0.62 -12.92
CA TYR A 67 -0.73 1.12 -11.56
C TYR A 67 -1.20 2.58 -11.51
N PHE A 68 -1.98 2.91 -10.49
CA PHE A 68 -2.43 4.27 -10.27
C PHE A 68 -1.27 5.13 -9.74
N VAL A 69 -1.13 6.33 -10.28
CA VAL A 69 -0.11 7.29 -9.84
C VAL A 69 -0.74 8.24 -8.84
N GLY A 70 -0.13 8.33 -7.67
CA GLY A 70 -0.58 9.14 -6.55
C GLY A 70 0.40 10.24 -6.17
N HIS A 71 -0.09 11.22 -5.42
CA HIS A 71 0.69 12.29 -4.85
C HIS A 71 0.17 12.66 -3.47
N GLN A 72 1.09 12.81 -2.51
CA GLN A 72 0.79 13.22 -1.15
C GLN A 72 0.43 14.70 -1.13
N ASP A 73 -0.64 15.08 -0.43
CA ASP A 73 -1.13 16.45 -0.21
C ASP A 73 -1.38 17.29 -1.49
N ASP A 74 -1.55 16.66 -2.64
CA ASP A 74 -1.51 17.29 -3.97
C ASP A 74 -2.44 18.50 -4.13
N LEU A 75 -3.61 18.52 -3.48
CA LEU A 75 -4.58 19.60 -3.60
C LEU A 75 -4.38 20.72 -2.57
N ALA A 76 -3.59 20.49 -1.52
CA ALA A 76 -3.39 21.47 -0.46
C ALA A 76 -2.31 22.49 -0.82
N TYR A 77 -1.24 22.02 -1.43
CA TYR A 77 -0.11 22.86 -1.79
C TYR A 77 0.76 22.22 -2.89
N GLY A 78 1.64 23.03 -3.45
CA GLY A 78 2.71 22.63 -4.34
C GLY A 78 3.94 23.50 -4.10
N VAL A 79 4.96 23.37 -4.97
CA VAL A 79 6.27 24.01 -4.75
C VAL A 79 6.19 25.52 -4.55
N TYR A 80 5.24 26.21 -5.21
CA TYR A 80 5.12 27.67 -5.17
C TYR A 80 3.72 28.17 -4.83
N TRP A 81 2.86 27.32 -4.24
CA TRP A 81 1.48 27.71 -3.96
C TRP A 81 0.92 26.91 -2.78
N LYS A 82 -0.08 27.49 -2.08
CA LYS A 82 -0.89 26.82 -1.05
C LYS A 82 -2.35 27.19 -1.22
N TYR A 83 -3.24 26.22 -1.01
CA TYR A 83 -4.68 26.37 -0.88
C TYR A 83 -5.36 27.10 -2.04
N GLN A 84 -4.92 26.82 -3.28
CA GLN A 84 -5.54 27.34 -4.51
C GLN A 84 -6.48 26.27 -5.08
N ASP A 85 -7.78 26.55 -5.07
CA ASP A 85 -8.83 25.61 -5.47
C ASP A 85 -8.57 25.01 -6.86
N GLY A 86 -8.63 23.68 -6.93
CA GLY A 86 -8.46 22.93 -8.16
C GLY A 86 -7.05 22.99 -8.77
N ARG A 87 -6.05 23.51 -8.06
CA ARG A 87 -4.65 23.51 -8.48
C ARG A 87 -3.95 22.21 -8.04
N SER A 88 -2.96 21.79 -8.82
CA SER A 88 -2.11 20.65 -8.60
C SER A 88 -0.86 20.81 -9.46
N ASP A 89 0.32 20.56 -8.89
CA ASP A 89 1.57 20.56 -9.67
C ASP A 89 1.52 19.50 -10.77
N VAL A 90 0.95 18.33 -10.48
CA VAL A 90 0.75 17.25 -11.47
C VAL A 90 -0.12 17.73 -12.62
N LYS A 91 -1.27 18.32 -12.32
CA LYS A 91 -2.21 18.88 -13.33
C LYS A 91 -1.59 20.01 -14.15
N ASP A 92 -0.79 20.87 -13.52
CA ASP A 92 -0.08 21.94 -14.24
C ASP A 92 0.89 21.38 -15.29
N VAL A 93 1.53 20.22 -15.00
CA VAL A 93 2.46 19.54 -15.90
C VAL A 93 1.77 18.70 -16.96
N VAL A 94 0.85 17.78 -16.57
CA VAL A 94 0.31 16.76 -17.49
C VAL A 94 -1.15 16.99 -17.91
N LYS A 95 -1.82 18.03 -17.40
CA LYS A 95 -3.24 18.37 -17.65
C LYS A 95 -4.20 17.26 -17.16
N ASP A 96 -3.79 16.55 -16.14
CA ASP A 96 -4.54 15.53 -15.43
C ASP A 96 -4.12 15.53 -13.96
N TYR A 97 -5.01 15.10 -13.08
CA TYR A 97 -4.70 14.96 -11.67
C TYR A 97 -4.06 13.60 -11.36
N PRO A 98 -3.37 13.44 -10.21
CA PRO A 98 -3.03 12.11 -9.72
C PRO A 98 -4.30 11.30 -9.43
N ALA A 99 -4.22 9.98 -9.60
CA ALA A 99 -5.34 9.08 -9.34
C ALA A 99 -5.49 8.71 -7.86
N VAL A 100 -4.44 8.90 -7.05
CA VAL A 100 -4.42 8.61 -5.61
C VAL A 100 -4.00 9.87 -4.87
N TYR A 101 -4.81 10.27 -3.89
CA TYR A 101 -4.46 11.36 -2.98
C TYR A 101 -4.08 10.78 -1.62
N GLY A 102 -2.83 11.01 -1.23
CA GLY A 102 -2.35 10.71 0.11
C GLY A 102 -2.58 11.89 1.04
N TRP A 103 -2.93 11.62 2.30
CA TRP A 103 -3.11 12.62 3.36
C TRP A 103 -2.54 12.09 4.66
N GLU A 104 -2.17 13.01 5.56
CA GLU A 104 -1.51 12.72 6.82
C GLU A 104 -2.35 13.21 8.01
N LEU A 105 -2.53 12.37 9.04
CA LEU A 105 -3.34 12.71 10.22
C LEU A 105 -2.54 13.10 11.46
N GLY A 106 -1.21 13.12 11.43
CA GLY A 106 -0.40 13.51 12.57
C GLY A 106 -0.82 14.86 13.16
N ASP A 107 -0.82 14.98 14.47
CA ASP A 107 -1.32 16.11 15.28
C ASP A 107 -2.86 16.15 15.48
N LEU A 108 -3.65 15.37 14.73
CA LEU A 108 -5.10 15.26 14.96
C LEU A 108 -5.40 14.77 16.38
N GLU A 109 -4.64 13.78 16.85
CA GLU A 109 -4.76 13.20 18.19
C GLU A 109 -4.49 14.20 19.31
N LEU A 110 -3.74 15.25 19.03
CA LEU A 110 -3.53 16.36 19.98
C LEU A 110 -4.66 17.39 19.96
N GLY A 111 -5.60 17.28 19.00
CA GLY A 111 -6.69 18.24 18.83
C GLY A 111 -6.25 19.57 18.21
N LYS A 112 -5.19 19.54 17.40
CA LYS A 112 -4.79 20.71 16.60
C LYS A 112 -5.75 20.89 15.42
N ASP A 113 -5.80 22.10 14.87
CA ASP A 113 -6.64 22.44 13.70
C ASP A 113 -6.02 22.04 12.37
N GLN A 114 -4.72 21.71 12.36
CA GLN A 114 -3.95 21.30 11.18
C GLN A 114 -3.01 20.15 11.51
N ASN A 115 -2.68 19.38 10.48
CA ASN A 115 -1.73 18.26 10.60
C ASN A 115 -0.27 18.76 10.74
N LEU A 116 0.64 17.83 10.95
CA LEU A 116 2.08 18.10 11.08
C LEU A 116 2.70 18.79 9.84
N ASP A 117 2.05 18.70 8.67
CA ASP A 117 2.48 19.31 7.41
C ASP A 117 1.83 20.69 7.18
N GLY A 118 1.04 21.14 8.15
CA GLY A 118 0.37 22.44 8.14
C GLY A 118 -0.90 22.47 7.28
N VAL A 119 -1.46 21.31 6.92
CA VAL A 119 -2.75 21.23 6.22
C VAL A 119 -3.90 21.28 7.23
N PRO A 120 -4.78 22.31 7.17
CA PRO A 120 -5.96 22.37 8.03
C PRO A 120 -6.86 21.16 7.79
N PHE A 121 -7.29 20.47 8.85
CA PHE A 121 -8.11 19.26 8.75
C PHE A 121 -9.44 19.47 8.02
N GLU A 122 -10.07 20.63 8.18
CA GLU A 122 -11.31 20.94 7.44
C GLU A 122 -11.07 21.11 5.94
N LYS A 123 -9.93 21.70 5.53
CA LYS A 123 -9.53 21.73 4.11
C LYS A 123 -9.19 20.34 3.59
N MET A 124 -8.51 19.51 4.40
CA MET A 124 -8.21 18.13 4.04
C MET A 124 -9.50 17.34 3.76
N LYS A 125 -10.51 17.45 4.63
CA LYS A 125 -11.84 16.83 4.40
C LYS A 125 -12.47 17.31 3.09
N GLN A 126 -12.37 18.61 2.80
CA GLN A 126 -12.86 19.16 1.52
C GLN A 126 -12.12 18.53 0.34
N TYR A 127 -10.80 18.51 0.35
CA TYR A 127 -9.99 17.94 -0.73
C TYR A 127 -10.21 16.43 -0.91
N ILE A 128 -10.39 15.68 0.18
CA ILE A 128 -10.75 14.25 0.13
C ILE A 128 -12.08 14.07 -0.61
N LYS A 129 -13.12 14.86 -0.26
CA LYS A 129 -14.43 14.81 -0.92
C LYS A 129 -14.34 15.20 -2.39
N GLU A 130 -13.56 16.22 -2.74
CA GLU A 130 -13.34 16.66 -4.12
C GLU A 130 -12.65 15.59 -4.95
N GLY A 131 -11.56 14.99 -4.43
CA GLY A 131 -10.83 13.89 -5.08
C GLY A 131 -11.73 12.67 -5.29
N TYR A 132 -12.44 12.25 -4.25
CA TYR A 132 -13.41 11.14 -4.32
C TYR A 132 -14.51 11.40 -5.36
N LYS A 133 -15.09 12.61 -5.40
CA LYS A 133 -16.11 13.00 -6.38
C LYS A 133 -15.60 12.89 -7.82
N ARG A 134 -14.32 13.12 -8.05
CA ARG A 134 -13.67 12.89 -9.35
C ARG A 134 -13.29 11.42 -9.62
N GLY A 135 -13.53 10.51 -8.68
CA GLY A 135 -13.25 9.08 -8.81
C GLY A 135 -11.84 8.67 -8.39
N ALA A 136 -11.12 9.54 -7.72
CA ALA A 136 -9.78 9.25 -7.21
C ALA A 136 -9.81 8.37 -5.95
N ILE A 137 -8.71 7.67 -5.71
CA ILE A 137 -8.46 6.81 -4.55
C ILE A 137 -7.91 7.67 -3.41
N ILE A 138 -8.37 7.43 -2.18
CA ILE A 138 -7.92 8.16 -1.00
C ILE A 138 -7.12 7.22 -0.09
N THR A 139 -5.91 7.65 0.29
CA THR A 139 -5.09 6.93 1.29
C THR A 139 -4.69 7.88 2.42
N LEU A 140 -4.69 7.37 3.65
CA LEU A 140 -4.33 8.12 4.84
C LEU A 140 -3.21 7.41 5.59
N SER A 141 -2.19 8.16 5.99
CA SER A 141 -1.17 7.78 6.96
C SER A 141 -1.38 8.52 8.30
N TRP A 142 -0.68 8.09 9.33
CA TRP A 142 -0.77 8.71 10.65
C TRP A 142 0.59 8.67 11.36
N HIS A 143 1.30 9.77 11.29
CA HIS A 143 2.51 10.01 12.09
C HIS A 143 2.11 10.46 13.50
N THR A 144 1.55 9.54 14.26
CA THR A 144 1.02 9.86 15.59
C THR A 144 2.12 10.24 16.57
N ASN A 145 1.84 11.27 17.37
CA ASN A 145 2.73 11.69 18.45
C ASN A 145 2.89 10.59 19.50
N ASN A 146 4.07 10.53 20.14
CA ASN A 146 4.33 9.55 21.18
C ASN A 146 3.39 9.79 22.39
N PRO A 147 2.50 8.84 22.72
CA PRO A 147 1.47 9.07 23.74
C PRO A 147 2.01 9.16 25.15
N ILE A 148 3.25 8.72 25.41
CA ILE A 148 3.89 8.78 26.75
C ILE A 148 4.60 10.10 26.92
N THR A 149 5.51 10.46 26.01
CA THR A 149 6.35 11.64 26.12
C THR A 149 5.65 12.92 25.67
N GLY A 150 4.65 12.81 24.79
CA GLY A 150 4.07 13.93 24.07
C GLY A 150 4.98 14.49 22.95
N GLY A 151 6.12 13.82 22.69
CA GLY A 151 6.96 14.09 21.52
C GLY A 151 6.31 13.60 20.22
N ASN A 152 6.91 13.93 19.08
CA ASN A 152 6.39 13.55 17.77
C ASN A 152 6.60 12.05 17.45
N ALA A 153 6.24 11.62 16.25
CA ALA A 153 6.39 10.24 15.79
C ALA A 153 7.83 9.72 15.86
N TRP A 154 8.82 10.59 15.72
CA TRP A 154 10.26 10.28 15.75
C TRP A 154 10.84 10.28 17.17
N ASP A 155 10.04 10.47 18.20
CA ASP A 155 10.51 10.37 19.59
C ASP A 155 10.59 8.90 20.04
N VAL A 156 11.76 8.31 19.84
CA VAL A 156 12.10 6.93 20.23
C VAL A 156 12.74 6.84 21.63
N SER A 157 12.61 7.88 22.45
CA SER A 157 13.27 7.99 23.77
C SER A 157 12.79 6.95 24.77
N ASN A 158 11.64 6.31 24.53
CA ASN A 158 11.12 5.23 25.36
C ASN A 158 10.40 4.14 24.54
N LYS A 159 10.07 3.02 25.21
CA LYS A 159 9.30 1.90 24.64
C LYS A 159 7.81 2.09 24.92
N SER A 160 7.16 2.90 24.11
CA SER A 160 5.79 3.33 24.34
C SER A 160 4.73 2.25 24.10
N VAL A 161 4.94 1.34 23.13
CA VAL A 161 3.88 0.44 22.63
C VAL A 161 3.28 -0.40 23.75
N LYS A 162 4.09 -1.06 24.56
CA LYS A 162 3.58 -1.92 25.63
C LYS A 162 2.64 -1.18 26.60
N SER A 163 2.93 0.07 26.93
CA SER A 163 2.15 0.83 27.89
C SER A 163 0.79 1.31 27.40
N ILE A 164 0.59 1.37 26.09
CA ILE A 164 -0.66 1.80 25.46
C ILE A 164 -1.57 0.64 25.05
N LEU A 165 -1.07 -0.59 25.07
CA LEU A 165 -1.88 -1.79 24.83
C LEU A 165 -2.85 -2.05 25.99
N PRO A 166 -3.88 -2.89 25.80
CA PRO A 166 -4.84 -3.22 26.87
C PRO A 166 -4.14 -3.67 28.15
N GLY A 167 -4.49 -3.04 29.27
CA GLY A 167 -3.86 -3.27 30.58
C GLY A 167 -2.60 -2.42 30.83
N GLY A 168 -2.10 -1.69 29.86
CA GLY A 168 -1.01 -0.74 30.02
C GLY A 168 -1.46 0.57 30.71
N GLU A 169 -0.54 1.24 31.39
CA GLU A 169 -0.83 2.44 32.19
C GLU A 169 -1.27 3.66 31.35
N ASN A 170 -0.88 3.71 30.06
CA ASN A 170 -1.24 4.78 29.13
C ASN A 170 -2.33 4.38 28.12
N HIS A 171 -3.00 3.25 28.36
CA HIS A 171 -4.02 2.73 27.46
C HIS A 171 -5.17 3.72 27.24
N GLN A 172 -5.65 4.37 28.30
CA GLN A 172 -6.73 5.35 28.21
C GLN A 172 -6.38 6.55 27.32
N LYS A 173 -5.17 7.06 27.42
CA LYS A 173 -4.70 8.13 26.53
C LYS A 173 -4.64 7.71 25.07
N PHE A 174 -4.26 6.48 24.82
CA PHE A 174 -4.28 5.96 23.44
C PHE A 174 -5.71 5.80 22.89
N LEU A 175 -6.68 5.41 23.72
CA LEU A 175 -8.10 5.42 23.32
C LEU A 175 -8.56 6.84 22.92
N GLU A 176 -8.15 7.88 23.65
CA GLU A 176 -8.46 9.27 23.30
C GLU A 176 -7.88 9.68 21.94
N TYR A 177 -6.68 9.21 21.59
CA TYR A 177 -6.09 9.39 20.28
C TYR A 177 -6.90 8.70 19.18
N LEU A 178 -7.23 7.44 19.40
CA LEU A 178 -8.05 6.66 18.46
C LEU A 178 -9.46 7.23 18.30
N ASP A 179 -10.05 7.84 19.34
CA ASP A 179 -11.35 8.50 19.27
C ASP A 179 -11.35 9.67 18.32
N LYS A 180 -10.31 10.48 18.35
CA LYS A 180 -10.18 11.62 17.43
C LYS A 180 -9.99 11.17 15.99
N VAL A 181 -9.16 10.15 15.75
CA VAL A 181 -9.00 9.53 14.42
C VAL A 181 -10.33 8.96 13.94
N ALA A 182 -11.04 8.21 14.80
CA ALA A 182 -12.34 7.65 14.46
C ALA A 182 -13.37 8.73 14.12
N GLY A 183 -13.41 9.84 14.87
CA GLY A 183 -14.25 10.99 14.56
C GLY A 183 -13.96 11.58 13.19
N PHE A 184 -12.70 11.81 12.87
CA PHE A 184 -12.30 12.32 11.56
C PHE A 184 -12.72 11.37 10.42
N LEU A 185 -12.43 10.07 10.55
CA LEU A 185 -12.79 9.06 9.55
C LEU A 185 -14.31 8.96 9.36
N ALA A 186 -15.10 9.03 10.43
CA ALA A 186 -16.56 8.99 10.39
C ALA A 186 -17.19 10.21 9.69
N ASP A 187 -16.47 11.34 9.65
CA ASP A 187 -16.90 12.58 8.95
C ASP A 187 -16.61 12.55 7.44
N LEU A 188 -15.80 11.60 6.96
CA LEU A 188 -15.47 11.47 5.55
C LEU A 188 -16.66 10.87 4.78
N LYS A 189 -17.64 11.70 4.49
CA LYS A 189 -18.86 11.34 3.76
C LYS A 189 -18.99 12.17 2.49
N ASP A 190 -19.55 11.55 1.45
CA ASP A 190 -19.93 12.24 0.23
C ASP A 190 -21.17 13.13 0.45
N GLU A 191 -21.62 13.79 -0.61
CA GLU A 191 -22.79 14.69 -0.59
C GLU A 191 -24.12 14.00 -0.24
N ASN A 192 -24.15 12.65 -0.31
CA ASN A 192 -25.31 11.83 0.04
C ASN A 192 -25.21 11.25 1.46
N GLY A 193 -24.18 11.61 2.22
CA GLY A 193 -23.93 11.09 3.56
C GLY A 193 -23.31 9.68 3.58
N THR A 194 -22.86 9.14 2.43
CA THR A 194 -22.23 7.82 2.35
C THR A 194 -20.75 7.94 2.66
N LEU A 195 -20.23 7.02 3.50
CA LEU A 195 -18.83 6.97 3.87
C LEU A 195 -17.94 6.75 2.64
N ILE A 196 -16.87 7.54 2.54
CA ILE A 196 -15.86 7.47 1.50
C ILE A 196 -14.88 6.34 1.85
N PRO A 197 -14.68 5.32 0.98
CA PRO A 197 -13.68 4.29 1.20
C PRO A 197 -12.26 4.87 1.32
N ILE A 198 -11.52 4.43 2.33
CA ILE A 198 -10.18 4.92 2.66
C ILE A 198 -9.20 3.75 2.72
N ILE A 199 -8.06 3.89 2.05
CA ILE A 199 -6.90 3.03 2.31
C ILE A 199 -6.20 3.60 3.54
N TRP A 200 -6.31 2.88 4.65
CA TRP A 200 -5.76 3.28 5.94
C TRP A 200 -4.42 2.60 6.19
N ARG A 201 -3.33 3.37 6.28
CA ARG A 201 -1.96 2.90 6.48
C ARG A 201 -1.42 3.32 7.85
N PRO A 202 -1.94 2.78 8.96
CA PRO A 202 -1.42 3.08 10.29
C PRO A 202 -0.07 2.39 10.47
N TRP A 203 0.76 2.90 11.37
CA TRP A 203 1.98 2.25 11.84
C TRP A 203 2.94 1.86 10.69
N HIS A 204 2.99 2.68 9.63
CA HIS A 204 3.83 2.46 8.45
C HIS A 204 5.32 2.52 8.81
N GLU A 205 6.18 2.05 7.89
CA GLU A 205 7.64 2.01 8.05
C GLU A 205 8.13 1.34 9.36
N HIS A 206 7.33 0.44 9.92
CA HIS A 206 7.58 -0.20 11.22
C HIS A 206 8.82 -1.09 11.28
N THR A 207 9.42 -1.42 10.14
CA THR A 207 10.71 -2.13 10.04
C THR A 207 11.89 -1.19 10.26
N GLY A 208 11.69 0.11 10.13
CA GLY A 208 12.66 1.15 10.45
C GLY A 208 12.84 1.39 11.96
N THR A 209 13.85 2.19 12.29
CA THR A 209 14.25 2.48 13.69
C THR A 209 13.82 3.85 14.19
N TRP A 210 13.22 4.67 13.31
CA TRP A 210 12.99 6.10 13.55
C TRP A 210 11.62 6.44 14.14
N PHE A 211 10.67 5.53 14.15
CA PHE A 211 9.37 5.75 14.78
C PHE A 211 9.27 5.03 16.12
N TRP A 212 8.48 5.57 17.06
CA TRP A 212 8.28 4.97 18.37
C TRP A 212 7.53 3.62 18.34
N TRP A 213 6.96 3.23 17.19
CA TRP A 213 6.41 1.89 16.92
C TRP A 213 7.35 1.00 16.07
N GLY A 214 8.54 1.50 15.73
CA GLY A 214 9.54 0.81 14.93
C GLY A 214 10.26 -0.31 15.69
N VAL A 215 11.16 -1.04 14.98
CA VAL A 215 11.83 -2.25 15.52
C VAL A 215 12.68 -2.00 16.78
N ASN A 216 13.20 -0.81 16.98
CA ASN A 216 13.98 -0.49 18.18
C ASN A 216 13.11 -0.15 19.39
N SER A 217 11.88 0.24 19.18
CA SER A 217 10.96 0.75 20.22
C SER A 217 9.87 -0.25 20.59
N ALA A 218 9.52 -1.17 19.70
CA ALA A 218 8.51 -2.20 19.91
C ALA A 218 9.01 -3.56 19.42
N SER A 219 8.77 -4.61 20.18
CA SER A 219 8.98 -5.99 19.71
C SER A 219 8.02 -6.34 18.57
N ASP A 220 8.28 -7.43 17.87
CA ASP A 220 7.42 -7.87 16.77
C ASP A 220 5.99 -8.16 17.25
N GLU A 221 5.84 -8.77 18.42
CA GLU A 221 4.53 -9.07 19.00
C GLU A 221 3.81 -7.80 19.49
N GLU A 222 4.51 -6.86 20.14
CA GLU A 222 3.93 -5.58 20.54
C GLU A 222 3.41 -4.77 19.34
N TYR A 223 4.13 -4.80 18.22
CA TYR A 223 3.66 -4.17 16.99
C TYR A 223 2.41 -4.86 16.42
N LYS A 224 2.41 -6.20 16.34
CA LYS A 224 1.24 -6.96 15.89
C LYS A 224 0.01 -6.67 16.75
N GLU A 225 0.17 -6.63 18.07
CA GLU A 225 -0.91 -6.31 18.99
C GLU A 225 -1.38 -4.85 18.85
N LEU A 226 -0.47 -3.90 18.63
CA LEU A 226 -0.82 -2.51 18.35
C LEU A 226 -1.69 -2.40 17.08
N PHE A 227 -1.28 -3.07 16.00
CA PHE A 227 -2.02 -3.08 14.74
C PHE A 227 -3.41 -3.71 14.90
N LYS A 228 -3.49 -4.89 15.55
CA LYS A 228 -4.75 -5.59 15.81
C LYS A 228 -5.68 -4.76 16.68
N PHE A 229 -5.17 -4.26 17.81
CA PHE A 229 -5.96 -3.49 18.76
C PHE A 229 -6.53 -2.23 18.11
N SER A 230 -5.72 -1.43 17.43
CA SER A 230 -6.18 -0.20 16.78
C SER A 230 -7.19 -0.49 15.66
N THR A 231 -7.00 -1.58 14.91
CA THR A 231 -7.96 -2.02 13.89
C THR A 231 -9.29 -2.44 14.50
N ASP A 232 -9.27 -3.28 15.55
CA ASP A 232 -10.48 -3.74 16.23
C ASP A 232 -11.23 -2.57 16.88
N TYR A 233 -10.50 -1.61 17.43
CA TYR A 233 -11.12 -0.41 17.99
C TYR A 233 -11.87 0.40 16.92
N LEU A 234 -11.26 0.67 15.78
CA LEU A 234 -11.91 1.41 14.69
C LEU A 234 -13.07 0.63 14.08
N ARG A 235 -12.92 -0.67 13.81
CA ARG A 235 -13.95 -1.49 13.16
C ARG A 235 -15.05 -1.91 14.14
N LYS A 236 -14.69 -2.57 15.26
CA LYS A 236 -15.67 -3.21 16.16
C LYS A 236 -16.23 -2.22 17.18
N THR A 237 -15.42 -1.29 17.73
CA THR A 237 -15.89 -0.36 18.75
C THR A 237 -16.50 0.90 18.12
N LYS A 238 -15.91 1.42 17.03
CA LYS A 238 -16.40 2.64 16.37
C LYS A 238 -17.27 2.38 15.13
N GLY A 239 -17.40 1.13 14.67
CA GLY A 239 -18.25 0.74 13.54
C GLY A 239 -17.78 1.32 12.20
N LEU A 240 -16.48 1.49 12.00
CA LEU A 240 -15.92 2.06 10.77
C LEU A 240 -15.58 0.96 9.76
N HIS A 241 -16.53 0.66 8.89
CA HIS A 241 -16.44 -0.43 7.90
C HIS A 241 -16.12 0.05 6.47
N HIS A 242 -15.49 1.22 6.34
CA HIS A 242 -15.08 1.80 5.05
C HIS A 242 -13.56 1.87 4.89
N LEU A 243 -12.81 1.08 5.68
CA LEU A 243 -11.35 1.08 5.69
C LEU A 243 -10.79 -0.15 4.97
N ILE A 244 -9.84 0.07 4.06
CA ILE A 244 -8.96 -0.94 3.45
C ILE A 244 -7.64 -0.86 4.22
N LEU A 245 -7.25 -1.91 4.95
CA LEU A 245 -6.12 -1.86 5.85
C LEU A 245 -4.81 -2.19 5.16
N GLY A 246 -3.87 -1.24 5.17
CA GLY A 246 -2.53 -1.35 4.62
C GLY A 246 -1.49 -1.74 5.67
N TYR A 247 -0.83 -2.89 5.50
CA TYR A 247 0.41 -3.24 6.19
C TYR A 247 1.57 -2.69 5.38
N ASN A 248 2.35 -1.78 5.98
CA ASN A 248 3.33 -0.98 5.24
C ASN A 248 4.70 -1.00 5.93
N THR A 249 5.70 -1.58 5.26
CA THR A 249 7.08 -1.65 5.73
C THR A 249 7.92 -0.47 5.20
N SER A 250 9.15 -0.34 5.66
CA SER A 250 10.21 0.41 4.98
C SER A 250 11.07 -0.57 4.13
N VAL A 251 12.35 -0.32 3.95
CA VAL A 251 13.23 -1.03 3.00
C VAL A 251 14.06 -2.16 3.62
N GLU A 252 13.88 -2.49 4.88
CA GLU A 252 14.72 -3.43 5.66
C GLU A 252 14.27 -4.89 5.46
N TYR A 253 14.12 -5.31 4.20
CA TYR A 253 13.81 -6.69 3.82
C TYR A 253 14.29 -6.98 2.39
N SER A 254 14.45 -8.27 2.08
CA SER A 254 14.81 -8.76 0.75
C SER A 254 14.00 -9.99 0.32
N THR A 255 13.27 -10.59 1.26
CA THR A 255 12.42 -11.76 1.05
C THR A 255 11.01 -11.56 1.59
N ALA A 256 10.06 -12.36 1.12
CA ALA A 256 8.69 -12.33 1.64
C ALA A 256 8.63 -12.69 3.13
N GLU A 257 9.48 -13.59 3.62
CA GLU A 257 9.56 -13.97 5.03
C GLU A 257 9.99 -12.79 5.90
N GLU A 258 11.04 -12.06 5.49
CA GLU A 258 11.50 -10.86 6.19
C GLU A 258 10.43 -9.76 6.15
N PHE A 259 9.78 -9.56 5.01
CA PHE A 259 8.67 -8.61 4.85
C PHE A 259 7.53 -8.92 5.83
N LEU A 260 7.18 -10.20 6.00
CA LEU A 260 6.06 -10.66 6.83
C LEU A 260 6.39 -10.82 8.32
N LYS A 261 7.63 -10.54 8.75
CA LYS A 261 8.08 -10.78 10.14
C LYS A 261 7.15 -10.18 11.20
N ARG A 262 6.61 -9.00 10.95
CA ARG A 262 5.69 -8.28 11.84
C ARG A 262 4.24 -8.29 11.34
N TYR A 263 3.88 -9.19 10.41
CA TYR A 263 2.54 -9.27 9.83
C TYR A 263 1.50 -9.67 10.87
N PRO A 264 0.42 -8.88 11.06
CA PRO A 264 -0.54 -9.11 12.15
C PRO A 264 -1.57 -10.21 11.86
N GLY A 265 -1.64 -10.70 10.62
CA GLY A 265 -2.59 -11.75 10.21
C GLY A 265 -3.55 -11.30 9.11
N ASP A 266 -4.10 -12.29 8.39
CA ASP A 266 -4.94 -12.05 7.21
C ASP A 266 -6.25 -11.35 7.52
N GLU A 267 -6.75 -11.51 8.73
CA GLU A 267 -7.96 -10.89 9.25
C GLU A 267 -7.81 -9.41 9.58
N TYR A 268 -6.56 -8.90 9.57
CA TYR A 268 -6.24 -7.50 9.87
C TYR A 268 -5.64 -6.73 8.70
N VAL A 269 -5.31 -7.40 7.60
CA VAL A 269 -4.64 -6.76 6.46
C VAL A 269 -5.42 -7.02 5.18
N ASP A 270 -5.58 -5.98 4.38
CA ASP A 270 -6.19 -6.04 3.05
C ASP A 270 -5.16 -5.81 1.93
N MET A 271 -4.20 -4.95 2.18
CA MET A 271 -3.17 -4.53 1.24
C MET A 271 -1.80 -4.57 1.91
N VAL A 272 -0.77 -4.98 1.16
CA VAL A 272 0.62 -4.91 1.59
C VAL A 272 1.36 -3.84 0.78
N SER A 273 2.25 -3.09 1.43
CA SER A 273 2.98 -1.99 0.80
C SER A 273 4.31 -1.72 1.49
N PHE A 274 5.12 -0.88 0.87
CA PHE A 274 6.36 -0.39 1.45
C PHE A 274 6.62 1.05 1.01
N ASP A 275 7.53 1.72 1.73
CA ASP A 275 8.01 3.07 1.44
C ASP A 275 9.49 3.02 1.10
N ALA A 276 9.91 3.70 0.00
CA ALA A 276 11.29 3.70 -0.45
C ALA A 276 11.69 5.03 -1.08
N TYR A 277 12.83 5.57 -0.67
CA TYR A 277 13.34 6.84 -1.18
C TYR A 277 14.75 6.69 -1.74
N GLN A 278 14.96 7.17 -2.98
CA GLN A 278 16.31 7.34 -3.48
C GLN A 278 16.98 8.48 -2.74
N ARG A 279 18.17 8.22 -2.22
CA ARG A 279 19.00 9.18 -1.49
C ARG A 279 20.36 9.33 -2.20
N GLY A 280 20.99 10.47 -1.99
CA GLY A 280 22.33 10.74 -2.53
C GLY A 280 22.31 11.23 -3.98
N SER A 281 23.38 10.93 -4.73
CA SER A 281 23.60 11.44 -6.09
C SER A 281 22.80 10.71 -7.16
N VAL A 282 22.75 11.30 -8.37
CA VAL A 282 22.12 10.73 -9.57
C VAL A 282 22.71 9.36 -9.92
N ASP A 283 24.03 9.20 -9.74
CA ASP A 283 24.73 7.92 -10.03
C ASP A 283 24.21 6.74 -9.21
N GLY A 284 23.50 7.00 -8.11
CA GLY A 284 22.82 5.99 -7.30
C GLY A 284 21.55 5.39 -7.93
N GLY A 285 21.11 5.90 -9.08
CA GLY A 285 19.85 5.49 -9.72
C GLY A 285 19.78 4.00 -10.07
N GLU A 286 20.85 3.43 -10.62
CA GLU A 286 20.91 2.00 -10.94
C GLU A 286 20.81 1.13 -9.67
N LYS A 287 21.55 1.48 -8.62
CA LYS A 287 21.47 0.78 -7.33
C LYS A 287 20.07 0.87 -6.73
N PHE A 288 19.44 2.04 -6.81
CA PHE A 288 18.05 2.21 -6.35
C PHE A 288 17.07 1.35 -7.17
N SER A 289 17.24 1.28 -8.50
CA SER A 289 16.43 0.40 -9.36
C SER A 289 16.57 -1.06 -8.96
N GLN A 290 17.79 -1.55 -8.68
CA GLN A 290 18.03 -2.93 -8.23
C GLN A 290 17.40 -3.20 -6.87
N GLN A 291 17.55 -2.28 -5.92
CA GLN A 291 16.90 -2.36 -4.61
C GLN A 291 15.37 -2.41 -4.76
N LEU A 292 14.80 -1.51 -5.56
CA LEU A 292 13.37 -1.43 -5.81
C LEU A 292 12.81 -2.71 -6.44
N ASP A 293 13.53 -3.31 -7.39
CA ASP A 293 13.18 -4.60 -8.01
C ASP A 293 13.10 -5.73 -6.97
N THR A 294 14.06 -5.79 -6.04
CA THR A 294 14.08 -6.74 -4.91
C THR A 294 12.91 -6.52 -3.97
N LEU A 295 12.66 -5.26 -3.56
CA LEU A 295 11.59 -4.91 -2.63
C LEU A 295 10.21 -5.27 -3.20
N ILE A 296 9.94 -4.90 -4.45
CA ILE A 296 8.65 -5.20 -5.10
C ILE A 296 8.48 -6.71 -5.29
N SER A 297 9.54 -7.44 -5.65
CA SER A 297 9.47 -8.90 -5.78
C SER A 297 9.07 -9.56 -4.47
N ALA A 298 9.74 -9.24 -3.37
CA ALA A 298 9.46 -9.79 -2.05
C ALA A 298 8.06 -9.41 -1.54
N MET A 299 7.64 -8.15 -1.70
CA MET A 299 6.28 -7.69 -1.39
C MET A 299 5.22 -8.45 -2.21
N ASN A 300 5.45 -8.66 -3.51
CA ASN A 300 4.50 -9.37 -4.37
C ASN A 300 4.40 -10.84 -4.03
N ASP A 301 5.51 -11.48 -3.62
CA ASP A 301 5.50 -12.85 -3.12
C ASP A 301 4.71 -12.95 -1.82
N ALA A 302 4.88 -12.01 -0.88
CA ALA A 302 4.08 -11.91 0.33
C ALA A 302 2.58 -11.69 0.01
N ALA A 303 2.26 -10.76 -0.89
CA ALA A 303 0.90 -10.48 -1.35
C ALA A 303 0.24 -11.73 -1.93
N LYS A 304 0.96 -12.49 -2.75
CA LYS A 304 0.49 -13.75 -3.34
C LYS A 304 0.24 -14.84 -2.30
N GLN A 305 1.14 -15.00 -1.33
CA GLN A 305 1.01 -15.98 -0.24
C GLN A 305 -0.26 -15.76 0.57
N HIS A 306 -0.62 -14.49 0.80
CA HIS A 306 -1.75 -14.08 1.63
C HIS A 306 -2.99 -13.62 0.84
N ASN A 307 -2.99 -13.77 -0.50
CA ASN A 307 -4.07 -13.32 -1.38
C ASN A 307 -4.47 -11.85 -1.15
N LYS A 308 -3.47 -10.96 -1.05
CA LYS A 308 -3.63 -9.51 -0.87
C LYS A 308 -3.23 -8.76 -2.13
N ILE A 309 -3.75 -7.54 -2.31
CA ILE A 309 -3.21 -6.60 -3.30
C ILE A 309 -1.98 -5.90 -2.73
N SER A 310 -1.12 -5.41 -3.62
CA SER A 310 0.11 -4.72 -3.25
C SER A 310 0.14 -3.28 -3.76
N ALA A 311 0.93 -2.43 -3.13
CA ALA A 311 1.15 -1.04 -3.54
C ALA A 311 2.54 -0.56 -3.13
N ILE A 312 3.03 0.51 -3.75
CA ILE A 312 4.14 1.30 -3.25
C ILE A 312 3.54 2.45 -2.46
N GLY A 313 3.62 2.34 -1.12
CA GLY A 313 2.96 3.25 -0.18
C GLY A 313 3.50 4.67 -0.25
N GLU A 314 4.83 4.77 -0.40
CA GLU A 314 5.53 6.04 -0.65
C GLU A 314 6.77 5.81 -1.50
N ILE A 315 7.06 6.77 -2.37
CA ILE A 315 8.29 6.78 -3.14
C ILE A 315 8.74 8.22 -3.39
N GLY A 316 10.06 8.40 -3.48
CA GLY A 316 10.56 9.72 -3.82
C GLY A 316 12.04 9.79 -4.07
N TYR A 317 12.43 10.88 -4.74
CA TYR A 317 13.79 11.38 -4.85
C TYR A 317 13.73 12.88 -4.70
N ASN A 318 14.10 13.38 -3.51
CA ASN A 318 13.92 14.79 -3.19
C ASN A 318 14.56 15.69 -4.25
N GLN A 319 13.81 16.69 -4.73
CA GLN A 319 14.18 17.65 -5.78
C GLN A 319 14.41 17.03 -7.16
N ILE A 320 14.28 15.73 -7.33
CA ILE A 320 14.40 14.99 -8.60
C ILE A 320 15.61 15.47 -9.42
N PRO A 321 16.84 15.36 -8.90
CA PRO A 321 18.03 15.88 -9.58
C PRO A 321 18.36 15.12 -10.88
N ASP A 322 17.88 13.88 -11.03
CA ASP A 322 17.91 13.16 -12.29
C ASP A 322 16.70 13.54 -13.16
N LYS A 323 16.97 14.26 -14.24
CA LYS A 323 15.93 14.71 -15.18
C LYS A 323 15.25 13.59 -15.99
N GLU A 324 15.76 12.36 -15.95
CA GLU A 324 15.20 11.17 -16.61
C GLU A 324 14.77 10.07 -15.59
N TRP A 325 14.65 10.42 -14.32
CA TRP A 325 14.38 9.48 -13.20
C TRP A 325 13.14 8.60 -13.42
N PHE A 326 12.05 9.18 -13.89
CA PHE A 326 10.79 8.44 -14.08
C PHE A 326 10.91 7.36 -15.14
N THR A 327 11.55 7.66 -16.28
CA THR A 327 11.64 6.72 -17.41
C THR A 327 12.90 5.85 -17.40
N LYS A 328 13.96 6.23 -16.69
CA LYS A 328 15.23 5.48 -16.66
C LYS A 328 15.44 4.69 -15.38
N VAL A 329 14.94 5.19 -14.24
CA VAL A 329 15.12 4.55 -12.93
C VAL A 329 13.87 3.77 -12.51
N LEU A 330 12.69 4.40 -12.52
CA LEU A 330 11.46 3.79 -12.00
C LEU A 330 10.80 2.85 -13.02
N LYS A 331 10.53 3.36 -14.23
CA LYS A 331 9.72 2.63 -15.22
C LYS A 331 10.28 1.24 -15.57
N PRO A 332 11.59 1.03 -15.79
CA PRO A 332 12.12 -0.30 -16.11
C PRO A 332 11.88 -1.34 -15.03
N VAL A 333 11.77 -0.92 -13.77
CA VAL A 333 11.41 -1.78 -12.64
C VAL A 333 9.89 -1.99 -12.61
N PHE A 334 9.11 -0.92 -12.64
CA PHE A 334 7.64 -1.00 -12.55
C PHE A 334 7.03 -1.86 -13.66
N ASP A 335 7.63 -1.85 -14.86
CA ASP A 335 7.16 -2.65 -15.99
C ASP A 335 7.27 -4.17 -15.79
N LYS A 336 8.13 -4.62 -14.88
CA LYS A 336 8.32 -6.05 -14.55
C LYS A 336 7.29 -6.56 -13.53
N HIS A 337 6.65 -5.65 -12.80
CA HIS A 337 5.86 -5.99 -11.62
C HIS A 337 4.39 -5.60 -11.77
N THR A 338 3.57 -6.14 -10.86
CA THR A 338 2.15 -5.82 -10.74
C THR A 338 1.89 -5.31 -9.33
N PHE A 339 1.32 -4.12 -9.21
CA PHE A 339 0.88 -3.50 -7.97
C PHE A 339 -0.24 -2.51 -8.26
N SER A 340 -1.03 -2.13 -7.26
CA SER A 340 -2.23 -1.31 -7.47
C SER A 340 -1.92 0.16 -7.66
N TYR A 341 -1.05 0.74 -6.85
CA TYR A 341 -0.66 2.15 -6.98
C TYR A 341 0.77 2.41 -6.50
N VAL A 342 1.28 3.58 -6.89
CA VAL A 342 2.50 4.19 -6.37
C VAL A 342 2.17 5.60 -5.90
N LEU A 343 2.50 5.96 -4.66
CA LEU A 343 2.31 7.29 -4.10
C LEU A 343 3.66 8.03 -4.05
N PHE A 344 3.77 9.08 -4.84
CA PHE A 344 4.91 10.00 -4.72
C PHE A 344 4.70 10.94 -3.54
N TRP A 345 5.79 11.16 -2.77
CA TRP A 345 5.72 12.03 -1.61
C TRP A 345 5.45 13.48 -2.01
N ARG A 346 5.17 14.33 -1.06
CA ARG A 346 4.64 15.68 -1.20
C ARG A 346 5.56 16.69 -1.88
N ASN A 347 4.97 17.76 -2.40
CA ASN A 347 5.67 18.94 -2.90
C ASN A 347 5.55 20.10 -1.89
N ALA A 348 6.22 20.00 -0.73
CA ALA A 348 6.13 21.00 0.35
C ALA A 348 6.74 22.37 -0.03
N GLY A 349 7.62 22.40 -1.04
CA GLY A 349 8.31 23.63 -1.44
C GLY A 349 9.40 24.02 -0.47
N PHE A 350 9.55 25.31 -0.19
CA PHE A 350 10.54 25.80 0.76
C PHE A 350 10.08 25.62 2.20
N LYS A 351 10.88 24.93 2.99
CA LYS A 351 10.68 24.66 4.42
C LYS A 351 11.60 25.56 5.24
N SER A 352 11.04 26.61 5.84
CA SER A 352 11.82 27.60 6.60
C SER A 352 12.45 27.03 7.87
N GLU A 353 11.84 26.01 8.46
CA GLU A 353 12.29 25.37 9.70
C GLU A 353 13.66 24.70 9.59
N ASN A 354 14.02 24.19 8.42
CA ASN A 354 15.31 23.56 8.14
C ASN A 354 16.08 24.19 6.96
N ASN A 355 15.54 25.25 6.36
CA ASN A 355 16.10 25.94 5.20
C ASN A 355 16.30 24.99 3.99
N GLU A 356 15.36 24.07 3.79
CA GLU A 356 15.37 23.07 2.72
C GLU A 356 14.26 23.30 1.72
N VAL A 357 14.46 22.78 0.49
CA VAL A 357 13.41 22.68 -0.52
C VAL A 357 13.04 21.23 -0.68
N GLU A 358 11.76 20.91 -0.56
CA GLU A 358 11.25 19.55 -0.63
C GLU A 358 10.17 19.42 -1.68
N TYR A 359 10.41 18.56 -2.69
CA TYR A 359 9.41 18.14 -3.66
C TYR A 359 9.81 16.82 -4.33
N TYR A 360 8.82 16.01 -4.67
CA TYR A 360 9.03 14.65 -5.19
C TYR A 360 8.35 14.39 -6.53
N LEU A 361 7.50 15.33 -7.00
CA LEU A 361 7.00 15.36 -8.36
C LEU A 361 7.33 16.70 -9.05
N PRO A 362 7.53 16.70 -10.37
CA PRO A 362 7.87 17.91 -11.07
C PRO A 362 6.70 18.90 -11.09
N PHE A 363 7.02 20.16 -10.95
CA PHE A 363 6.16 21.29 -11.21
C PHE A 363 6.44 21.87 -12.60
N LYS A 364 5.59 22.77 -13.08
CA LYS A 364 5.75 23.39 -14.40
C LYS A 364 7.07 24.15 -14.51
N GLY A 365 7.89 23.78 -15.49
CA GLY A 365 9.23 24.34 -15.72
C GLY A 365 10.37 23.57 -15.07
N HIS A 366 10.07 22.51 -14.28
CA HIS A 366 11.10 21.65 -13.70
C HIS A 366 11.90 20.88 -14.77
N ALA A 367 13.19 20.59 -14.50
CA ALA A 367 14.09 19.91 -15.45
C ALA A 367 13.57 18.52 -15.89
N SER A 368 12.89 17.78 -15.00
CA SER A 368 12.31 16.46 -15.28
C SER A 368 10.88 16.51 -15.85
N GLU A 369 10.30 17.69 -16.12
CA GLU A 369 8.94 17.83 -16.65
C GLU A 369 8.72 17.03 -17.94
N LYS A 370 9.69 17.05 -18.85
CA LYS A 370 9.59 16.33 -20.12
C LYS A 370 9.58 14.82 -19.91
N ASP A 371 10.35 14.34 -18.98
CA ASP A 371 10.44 12.92 -18.64
C ASP A 371 9.16 12.42 -17.95
N PHE A 372 8.64 13.20 -17.00
CA PHE A 372 7.36 12.89 -16.35
C PHE A 372 6.19 12.89 -17.35
N LYS A 373 6.20 13.77 -18.36
CA LYS A 373 5.24 13.72 -19.47
C LYS A 373 5.35 12.45 -20.32
N LYS A 374 6.54 11.85 -20.48
CA LYS A 374 6.69 10.54 -21.13
C LYS A 374 6.14 9.43 -20.23
N PHE A 375 6.46 9.49 -18.94
CA PHE A 375 5.92 8.57 -17.93
C PHE A 375 4.38 8.62 -17.90
N TYR A 376 3.77 9.80 -17.87
CA TYR A 376 2.32 9.99 -17.96
C TYR A 376 1.67 9.35 -19.20
N LYS A 377 2.35 9.36 -20.35
CA LYS A 377 1.82 8.82 -21.61
C LYS A 377 1.92 7.30 -21.71
N ASP A 378 2.58 6.65 -20.78
CA ASP A 378 2.67 5.20 -20.75
C ASP A 378 1.32 4.57 -20.39
N LYS A 379 0.99 3.46 -21.06
CA LYS A 379 -0.30 2.79 -20.89
C LYS A 379 -0.49 2.13 -19.54
N LYS A 380 0.61 1.87 -18.80
CA LYS A 380 0.57 1.28 -17.46
C LYS A 380 0.44 2.32 -16.35
N THR A 381 0.70 3.61 -16.63
CA THR A 381 0.54 4.69 -15.65
C THR A 381 -0.88 5.24 -15.70
N LEU A 382 -1.65 4.99 -14.64
CA LEU A 382 -3.07 5.34 -14.57
C LEU A 382 -3.24 6.60 -13.71
N PHE A 383 -3.68 7.70 -14.34
CA PHE A 383 -3.98 8.97 -13.68
C PHE A 383 -5.49 9.13 -13.43
N GLU A 384 -5.94 10.28 -12.94
CA GLU A 384 -7.34 10.45 -12.52
C GLU A 384 -8.35 10.21 -13.65
N LYS A 385 -8.07 10.62 -14.88
CA LYS A 385 -8.94 10.33 -16.03
C LYS A 385 -9.14 8.84 -16.28
N GLU A 386 -8.11 8.02 -16.04
CA GLU A 386 -8.24 6.58 -16.16
C GLU A 386 -8.99 5.99 -14.96
N ALA A 387 -8.78 6.49 -13.73
CA ALA A 387 -9.56 6.11 -12.56
C ALA A 387 -11.05 6.38 -12.75
N GLN A 388 -11.42 7.55 -13.29
CA GLN A 388 -12.80 7.91 -13.62
C GLN A 388 -13.43 6.92 -14.62
N LYS A 389 -12.71 6.55 -15.69
CA LYS A 389 -13.20 5.59 -16.69
C LYS A 389 -13.43 4.19 -16.10
N LEU A 390 -12.61 3.80 -15.13
CA LEU A 390 -12.69 2.51 -14.47
C LEU A 390 -13.81 2.43 -13.44
N LYS A 391 -14.42 3.56 -13.04
CA LYS A 391 -15.54 3.63 -12.10
C LYS A 391 -15.29 2.80 -10.83
N LEU A 392 -14.15 3.04 -10.16
CA LEU A 392 -13.61 2.17 -9.11
C LEU A 392 -14.58 1.86 -7.96
N TYR A 393 -15.57 2.70 -7.71
CA TYR A 393 -16.54 2.61 -6.61
C TYR A 393 -17.89 2.00 -7.02
N ASN A 394 -18.06 1.65 -8.29
CA ASN A 394 -19.32 1.18 -8.86
C ASN A 394 -19.15 -0.20 -9.51
N ASP A 395 -20.26 -0.80 -9.93
CA ASP A 395 -20.30 -2.02 -10.74
C ASP A 395 -19.74 -1.81 -12.16
#